data_7aa2a8b47f07f13d2f80f023a6d0a560
#
_entry.id   7aa2a8b47f07f13d2f80f023a6d0a560
#
_cell.length_a   1.000
_cell.length_b   1.000
_cell.length_c   1.000
_cell.angle_alpha   90.00
_cell.angle_beta   90.00
_cell.angle_gamma   90.00
#
_symmetry.space_group_name_H-M   'P 1'
#
loop_
_entity.id
_entity.type
_entity.pdbx_description
1 polymer ?
#
loop_
_entity_poly.entity_id
_entity_poly.type
_entity_poly.pdbx_seq_one_letter_code
_entity_poly.pdbx_strand_id
1 'polypeptide(L)'
;MRRLGILFLLLSVATGSVRAADVPSQKFVVFFQEWSAALDDSAQTVIGQAAEWVKSHPGNVAHVNGFADPTGSKKANALLSDLRAQMVVDQLQTDGVDSNRSRQRGHGSVQFALSSQESRRVEISISRR
;
A
#
# COMPACT_ATOMS: atom_id res chain seq x y z
N MET A 1 61.20 -5.51 -38.68
CA MET A 1 60.68 -5.00 -37.43
C MET A 1 59.19 -5.01 -37.49
N ARG A 2 58.55 -5.96 -36.79
CA ARG A 2 57.12 -6.05 -36.72
C ARG A 2 56.63 -5.39 -35.43
N ARG A 3 55.92 -4.28 -35.55
CA ARG A 3 55.27 -3.66 -34.39
C ARG A 3 53.95 -4.36 -34.14
N LEU A 4 53.86 -5.14 -33.05
CA LEU A 4 52.60 -5.70 -32.59
C LEU A 4 51.86 -4.59 -31.82
N GLY A 5 50.76 -4.06 -32.43
CA GLY A 5 49.85 -3.17 -31.78
C GLY A 5 48.93 -3.99 -30.86
N ILE A 6 49.07 -3.83 -29.55
CA ILE A 6 48.15 -4.38 -28.57
C ILE A 6 46.93 -3.46 -28.54
N LEU A 7 45.84 -3.95 -29.11
CA LEU A 7 44.56 -3.27 -29.03
C LEU A 7 43.94 -3.55 -27.63
N PHE A 8 44.01 -2.57 -26.74
CA PHE A 8 43.31 -2.62 -25.47
C PHE A 8 41.83 -2.39 -25.74
N LEU A 9 41.05 -3.47 -25.72
CA LEU A 9 39.56 -3.37 -25.71
C LEU A 9 39.12 -2.93 -24.33
N LEU A 10 38.82 -1.65 -24.15
CA LEU A 10 38.18 -1.12 -22.95
C LEU A 10 36.75 -1.63 -22.89
N LEU A 11 36.54 -2.69 -22.10
CA LEU A 11 35.20 -3.16 -21.75
C LEU A 11 34.61 -2.17 -20.74
N SER A 12 33.84 -1.18 -21.23
CA SER A 12 33.11 -0.29 -20.36
C SER A 12 31.93 -1.07 -19.72
N VAL A 13 32.10 -1.49 -18.50
CA VAL A 13 31.02 -2.03 -17.69
C VAL A 13 30.08 -0.86 -17.38
N ALA A 14 28.96 -0.79 -18.09
CA ALA A 14 27.89 0.11 -17.74
C ALA A 14 27.28 -0.37 -16.43
N THR A 15 27.70 0.24 -15.31
CA THR A 15 27.01 0.06 -14.03
C THR A 15 25.66 0.76 -14.12
N GLY A 16 24.64 0.01 -14.51
CA GLY A 16 23.28 0.47 -14.45
C GLY A 16 22.90 0.79 -13.01
N SER A 17 22.82 2.07 -12.69
CA SER A 17 22.31 2.52 -11.40
C SER A 17 20.83 2.20 -11.31
N VAL A 18 20.44 1.25 -10.47
CA VAL A 18 19.03 0.99 -10.16
C VAL A 18 18.48 2.25 -9.48
N ARG A 19 17.55 2.94 -10.12
CA ARG A 19 16.91 4.14 -9.57
C ARG A 19 16.02 3.74 -8.39
N ALA A 20 15.95 4.60 -7.35
CA ALA A 20 15.08 4.39 -6.20
C ALA A 20 13.58 4.25 -6.57
N ALA A 21 13.18 4.74 -7.76
CA ALA A 21 11.84 4.59 -8.34
C ALA A 21 11.53 3.15 -8.80
N ASP A 22 12.53 2.28 -8.95
CA ASP A 22 12.37 0.90 -9.41
C ASP A 22 12.13 -0.09 -8.28
N VAL A 23 12.04 0.38 -7.02
CA VAL A 23 11.61 -0.46 -5.88
C VAL A 23 10.10 -0.67 -5.99
N PRO A 24 9.62 -1.92 -6.20
CA PRO A 24 8.20 -2.17 -6.39
C PRO A 24 7.42 -1.72 -5.16
N SER A 25 6.41 -0.88 -5.39
CA SER A 25 5.40 -0.59 -4.37
C SER A 25 4.48 -1.80 -4.23
N GLN A 26 4.14 -2.16 -3.00
CA GLN A 26 3.23 -3.26 -2.71
C GLN A 26 1.87 -2.69 -2.32
N LYS A 27 0.80 -3.30 -2.82
CA LYS A 27 -0.57 -2.91 -2.53
C LYS A 27 -1.36 -4.10 -2.00
N PHE A 28 -2.10 -3.86 -0.91
CA PHE A 28 -3.04 -4.79 -0.31
C PHE A 28 -4.41 -4.14 -0.27
N VAL A 29 -5.46 -4.93 -0.44
CA VAL A 29 -6.84 -4.46 -0.43
C VAL A 29 -7.64 -5.24 0.60
N VAL A 30 -8.36 -4.51 1.46
CA VAL A 30 -9.24 -5.05 2.50
C VAL A 30 -10.67 -4.64 2.16
N PHE A 31 -11.59 -5.60 2.14
CA PHE A 31 -13.01 -5.36 1.86
C PHE A 31 -13.83 -5.37 3.14
N PHE A 32 -14.96 -4.66 3.11
CA PHE A 32 -15.86 -4.50 4.24
C PHE A 32 -17.30 -4.82 3.85
N GLN A 33 -18.06 -5.26 4.83
CA GLN A 33 -19.50 -5.40 4.70
C GLN A 33 -20.15 -4.01 4.64
N GLU A 34 -21.37 -3.96 4.10
CA GLU A 34 -22.16 -2.73 4.03
C GLU A 34 -22.35 -2.13 5.42
N TRP A 35 -22.16 -0.82 5.54
CA TRP A 35 -22.27 -0.04 6.80
C TRP A 35 -21.41 -0.57 7.97
N SER A 36 -20.35 -1.30 7.67
CA SER A 36 -19.47 -1.87 8.69
C SER A 36 -18.01 -1.43 8.48
N ALA A 37 -17.31 -1.27 9.59
CA ALA A 37 -15.85 -1.15 9.65
C ALA A 37 -15.22 -2.31 10.44
N ALA A 38 -15.97 -3.39 10.67
CA ALA A 38 -15.45 -4.57 11.34
C ALA A 38 -14.50 -5.36 10.43
N LEU A 39 -13.40 -5.83 11.00
CA LEU A 39 -12.42 -6.66 10.32
C LEU A 39 -12.78 -8.13 10.52
N ASP A 40 -13.11 -8.81 9.42
CA ASP A 40 -13.26 -10.27 9.43
C ASP A 40 -11.91 -10.99 9.39
N ASP A 41 -11.92 -12.31 9.45
CA ASP A 41 -10.69 -13.11 9.45
C ASP A 41 -9.85 -12.92 8.19
N SER A 42 -10.50 -12.79 7.03
CA SER A 42 -9.83 -12.48 5.76
C SER A 42 -9.15 -11.12 5.80
N ALA A 43 -9.81 -10.10 6.33
CA ALA A 43 -9.25 -8.77 6.49
C ALA A 43 -8.03 -8.80 7.41
N GLN A 44 -8.12 -9.47 8.55
CA GLN A 44 -6.99 -9.60 9.49
C GLN A 44 -5.80 -10.31 8.86
N THR A 45 -6.03 -11.33 8.05
CA THR A 45 -4.97 -12.05 7.32
C THR A 45 -4.27 -11.14 6.33
N VAL A 46 -5.00 -10.37 5.54
CA VAL A 46 -4.44 -9.42 4.57
C VAL A 46 -3.63 -8.33 5.28
N ILE A 47 -4.16 -7.77 6.37
CA ILE A 47 -3.47 -6.74 7.15
C ILE A 47 -2.18 -7.31 7.76
N GLY A 48 -2.21 -8.54 8.26
CA GLY A 48 -1.02 -9.24 8.76
C GLY A 48 0.07 -9.39 7.71
N GLN A 49 -0.30 -9.73 6.47
CA GLN A 49 0.64 -9.79 5.34
C GLN A 49 1.23 -8.41 5.02
N ALA A 50 0.42 -7.36 5.03
CA ALA A 50 0.89 -5.99 4.84
C ALA A 50 1.85 -5.56 5.96
N ALA A 51 1.55 -5.90 7.21
CA ALA A 51 2.42 -5.63 8.35
C ALA A 51 3.77 -6.31 8.21
N GLU A 52 3.81 -7.57 7.81
CA GLU A 52 5.06 -8.30 7.55
C GLU A 52 5.89 -7.63 6.44
N TRP A 53 5.24 -7.16 5.38
CA TRP A 53 5.93 -6.44 4.32
C TRP A 53 6.57 -5.15 4.83
N VAL A 54 5.85 -4.34 5.60
CA VAL A 54 6.38 -3.09 6.18
C VAL A 54 7.55 -3.38 7.11
N LYS A 55 7.42 -4.39 7.97
CA LYS A 55 8.48 -4.76 8.93
C LYS A 55 9.75 -5.25 8.25
N SER A 56 9.62 -5.99 7.15
CA SER A 56 10.75 -6.54 6.41
C SER A 56 11.40 -5.56 5.42
N HIS A 57 10.79 -4.41 5.19
CA HIS A 57 11.30 -3.37 4.30
C HIS A 57 11.48 -2.04 5.06
N PRO A 58 12.54 -1.87 5.85
CA PRO A 58 12.81 -0.64 6.58
C PRO A 58 12.83 0.58 5.66
N GLY A 59 12.26 1.70 6.11
CA GLY A 59 12.13 2.92 5.32
C GLY A 59 10.85 3.01 4.50
N ASN A 60 10.05 1.95 4.43
CA ASN A 60 8.73 1.99 3.80
C ASN A 60 7.65 2.45 4.77
N VAL A 61 6.62 3.06 4.22
CA VAL A 61 5.44 3.58 4.93
C VAL A 61 4.19 2.99 4.30
N ALA A 62 3.23 2.59 5.11
CA ALA A 62 1.92 2.15 4.68
C ALA A 62 0.97 3.35 4.55
N HIS A 63 0.48 3.61 3.35
CA HIS A 63 -0.58 4.59 3.09
C HIS A 63 -1.91 3.86 3.08
N VAL A 64 -2.75 4.14 4.06
CA VAL A 64 -4.03 3.47 4.30
C VAL A 64 -5.16 4.38 3.86
N ASN A 65 -5.81 4.03 2.76
CA ASN A 65 -6.85 4.82 2.12
C ASN A 65 -8.19 4.10 2.20
N GLY A 66 -9.14 4.67 2.95
CA GLY A 66 -10.48 4.14 3.12
C GLY A 66 -11.47 4.73 2.12
N PHE A 67 -12.40 3.89 1.65
CA PHE A 67 -13.44 4.25 0.71
C PHE A 67 -14.79 3.69 1.15
N ALA A 68 -15.86 4.32 0.68
CA ALA A 68 -17.22 3.86 0.86
C ALA A 68 -17.95 3.83 -0.49
N ASP A 69 -19.00 3.03 -0.60
CA ASP A 69 -19.84 3.05 -1.80
C ASP A 69 -20.71 4.32 -1.84
N PRO A 70 -21.27 4.69 -3.02
CA PRO A 70 -22.00 5.94 -3.16
C PRO A 70 -23.40 5.95 -2.57
N THR A 71 -23.82 4.90 -1.86
CA THR A 71 -25.12 4.84 -1.20
C THR A 71 -25.13 5.61 0.12
N GLY A 72 -26.21 6.32 0.41
CA GLY A 72 -26.35 7.11 1.64
C GLY A 72 -25.78 8.53 1.53
N SER A 73 -25.64 9.20 2.67
CA SER A 73 -25.15 10.58 2.70
C SER A 73 -23.64 10.67 2.53
N LYS A 74 -23.17 11.75 1.90
CA LYS A 74 -21.74 12.04 1.77
C LYS A 74 -21.04 12.13 3.12
N LYS A 75 -21.69 12.74 4.11
CA LYS A 75 -21.14 12.90 5.46
C LYS A 75 -20.97 11.54 6.16
N ALA A 76 -21.99 10.68 6.10
CA ALA A 76 -21.93 9.35 6.68
C ALA A 76 -20.84 8.49 6.02
N ASN A 77 -20.72 8.55 4.69
CA ASN A 77 -19.72 7.81 3.95
C ASN A 77 -18.30 8.34 4.20
N ALA A 78 -18.12 9.64 4.39
CA ALA A 78 -16.83 10.22 4.79
C ALA A 78 -16.40 9.66 6.16
N LEU A 79 -17.29 9.67 7.15
CA LEU A 79 -17.04 9.12 8.48
C LEU A 79 -16.75 7.62 8.45
N LEU A 80 -17.51 6.86 7.65
CA LEU A 80 -17.31 5.42 7.51
C LEU A 80 -15.97 5.09 6.87
N SER A 81 -15.57 5.83 5.83
CA SER A 81 -14.28 5.63 5.18
C SER A 81 -13.10 5.95 6.12
N ASP A 82 -13.22 6.99 6.93
CA ASP A 82 -12.23 7.31 7.97
C ASP A 82 -12.15 6.20 9.03
N LEU A 83 -13.30 5.72 9.49
CA LEU A 83 -13.36 4.64 10.48
C LEU A 83 -12.76 3.34 9.95
N ARG A 84 -13.03 2.97 8.71
CA ARG A 84 -12.43 1.80 8.06
C ARG A 84 -10.91 1.92 7.99
N ALA A 85 -10.40 3.07 7.56
CA ALA A 85 -8.97 3.33 7.54
C ALA A 85 -8.35 3.25 8.95
N GLN A 86 -9.02 3.81 9.95
CA GLN A 86 -8.57 3.75 11.34
C GLN A 86 -8.50 2.31 11.86
N MET A 87 -9.50 1.49 11.58
CA MET A 87 -9.51 0.08 11.99
C MET A 87 -8.33 -0.69 11.39
N VAL A 88 -7.99 -0.41 10.14
CA VAL A 88 -6.82 -1.03 9.48
C VAL A 88 -5.51 -0.56 10.10
N VAL A 89 -5.37 0.74 10.38
CA VAL A 89 -4.17 1.28 11.05
C VAL A 89 -3.99 0.68 12.44
N ASP A 90 -5.07 0.57 13.21
CA ASP A 90 -5.04 -0.04 14.56
C ASP A 90 -4.59 -1.50 14.49
N GLN A 91 -5.08 -2.25 13.50
CA GLN A 91 -4.66 -3.64 13.29
C GLN A 91 -3.20 -3.74 12.83
N LEU A 92 -2.73 -2.85 11.97
CA LEU A 92 -1.31 -2.78 11.58
C LEU A 92 -0.42 -2.56 12.81
N GLN A 93 -0.81 -1.68 13.72
CA GLN A 93 -0.09 -1.43 14.97
C GLN A 93 -0.09 -2.67 15.88
N THR A 94 -1.22 -3.35 16.00
CA THR A 94 -1.32 -4.63 16.73
C THR A 94 -0.39 -5.68 16.14
N ASP A 95 -0.24 -5.69 14.81
CA ASP A 95 0.64 -6.61 14.08
C ASP A 95 2.11 -6.16 14.05
N GLY A 96 2.46 -5.07 14.73
CA GLY A 96 3.84 -4.63 14.96
C GLY A 96 4.34 -3.50 14.09
N VAL A 97 3.48 -2.82 13.35
CA VAL A 97 3.85 -1.62 12.57
C VAL A 97 3.78 -0.39 13.46
N ASP A 98 4.90 0.33 13.60
CA ASP A 98 4.95 1.56 14.37
C ASP A 98 4.00 2.63 13.79
N SER A 99 3.41 3.45 14.67
CA SER A 99 2.47 4.49 14.28
C SER A 99 3.05 5.52 13.31
N ASN A 100 4.35 5.76 13.36
CA ASN A 100 5.06 6.67 12.44
C ASN A 100 5.31 6.07 11.04
N ARG A 101 4.97 4.80 10.84
CA ARG A 101 5.11 4.08 9.58
C ARG A 101 3.78 3.78 8.90
N SER A 102 2.70 4.39 9.35
CA SER A 102 1.39 4.34 8.69
C SER A 102 0.79 5.74 8.60
N ARG A 103 0.08 6.02 7.52
CA ARG A 103 -0.66 7.25 7.29
C ARG A 103 -2.04 6.88 6.79
N GLN A 104 -3.07 7.50 7.35
CA GLN A 104 -4.44 7.17 6.99
C GLN A 104 -5.16 8.35 6.35
N ARG A 105 -6.08 8.02 5.47
CA ARG A 105 -7.01 8.98 4.88
C ARG A 105 -8.31 8.28 4.48
N GLY A 106 -9.44 8.86 4.89
CA GLY A 106 -10.75 8.49 4.37
C GLY A 106 -11.11 9.37 3.17
N HIS A 107 -11.56 8.76 2.10
CA HIS A 107 -11.93 9.43 0.85
C HIS A 107 -13.45 9.58 0.68
N GLY A 108 -14.24 8.97 1.57
CA GLY A 108 -15.69 8.97 1.47
C GLY A 108 -16.21 8.11 0.32
N SER A 109 -17.33 8.52 -0.25
CA SER A 109 -17.95 7.85 -1.38
C SER A 109 -17.09 7.94 -2.63
N VAL A 110 -16.97 6.82 -3.31
CA VAL A 110 -16.38 6.73 -4.65
C VAL A 110 -17.42 6.17 -5.61
N GLN A 111 -17.25 6.42 -6.89
CA GLN A 111 -18.07 5.76 -7.89
C GLN A 111 -17.84 4.25 -7.85
N PHE A 112 -18.85 3.47 -8.20
CA PHE A 112 -18.69 2.02 -8.29
C PHE A 112 -17.58 1.69 -9.28
N ALA A 113 -16.63 0.86 -8.85
CA ALA A 113 -15.63 0.30 -9.75
C ALA A 113 -16.29 -0.78 -10.63
N LEU A 114 -16.37 -2.02 -10.15
CA LEU A 114 -17.08 -3.12 -10.80
C LEU A 114 -18.31 -3.56 -9.99
N SER A 115 -18.29 -3.31 -8.68
CA SER A 115 -19.39 -3.68 -7.78
C SER A 115 -19.41 -2.78 -6.55
N SER A 116 -20.52 -2.78 -5.82
CA SER A 116 -20.65 -2.14 -4.52
C SER A 116 -19.60 -2.63 -3.53
N GLN A 117 -19.33 -3.93 -3.52
CA GLN A 117 -18.36 -4.54 -2.61
C GLN A 117 -16.96 -4.01 -2.86
N GLU A 118 -16.54 -3.83 -4.10
CA GLU A 118 -15.23 -3.27 -4.43
C GLU A 118 -15.08 -1.81 -4.01
N SER A 119 -16.18 -1.09 -3.91
CA SER A 119 -16.21 0.30 -3.41
C SER A 119 -16.07 0.36 -1.88
N ARG A 120 -16.43 -0.70 -1.15
CA ARG A 120 -16.30 -0.80 0.31
C ARG A 120 -14.95 -1.40 0.68
N ARG A 121 -13.91 -0.60 0.53
CA ARG A 121 -12.54 -1.10 0.69
C ARG A 121 -11.63 -0.14 1.45
N VAL A 122 -10.54 -0.69 1.94
CA VAL A 122 -9.34 0.05 2.33
C VAL A 122 -8.18 -0.46 1.48
N GLU A 123 -7.47 0.45 0.88
CA GLU A 123 -6.24 0.16 0.15
C GLU A 123 -5.03 0.48 1.04
N ILE A 124 -4.13 -0.48 1.18
CA ILE A 124 -2.86 -0.32 1.87
C ILE A 124 -1.77 -0.30 0.80
N SER A 125 -1.26 0.89 0.50
CA SER A 125 -0.17 1.07 -0.46
C SER A 125 1.14 1.29 0.29
N ILE A 126 2.11 0.41 0.09
CA ILE A 126 3.38 0.45 0.79
C ILE A 126 4.46 0.93 -0.17
N SER A 127 5.10 2.03 0.19
CA SER A 127 6.14 2.65 -0.60
C SER A 127 7.19 3.33 0.29
N ARG A 128 8.30 3.72 -0.28
CA ARG A 128 9.28 4.57 0.42
C ARG A 128 8.68 5.93 0.79
N ARG A 129 9.19 6.49 1.87
CA ARG A 129 8.91 7.88 2.27
C ARG A 129 9.31 8.87 1.17
#